data_15f84054a6bce638b1ccaad7d0901119
#
_entry.id   15f84054a6bce638b1ccaad7d0901119
#
_cell.length_a   1.000
_cell.length_b   1.000
_cell.length_c   1.000
_cell.angle_alpha   90.00
_cell.angle_beta   90.00
_cell.angle_gamma   90.00
#
_symmetry.space_group_name_H-M   'P 1'
#
loop_
_entity.id
_entity.type
_entity.pdbx_description
1 polymer ?
#
loop_
_entity_poly.entity_id
_entity_poly.type
_entity_poly.pdbx_seq_one_letter_code
_entity_poly.pdbx_strand_id
1 'polypeptide(L)'
;MIKVETIPYQQAPLKIKNLINELLQVIWPTENDSEAHESNLIVQSFYVMIDSKIVSYAAVIQVKVIIKEKLYQIGGLSCVATLPSFQRQGISSKIIASATSWMEDNVDFGVFTCTPNLVDFYYKAGKWKPMTNVILVANHDKDALSSINLDVIVMMRIFSKKALYNSEEITNSII
;
A
#
# COMPACT_ATOMS: atom_id res chain seq x y z
N MET A 1 7.93 14.05 -19.02
CA MET A 1 8.01 13.98 -17.52
C MET A 1 7.00 12.95 -17.04
N ILE A 2 7.38 11.99 -16.20
CA ILE A 2 6.44 10.96 -15.67
C ILE A 2 5.49 11.66 -14.68
N LYS A 3 4.19 11.64 -14.99
CA LYS A 3 3.12 12.17 -14.14
C LYS A 3 2.47 11.00 -13.40
N VAL A 4 2.36 11.09 -12.07
CA VAL A 4 1.54 10.19 -11.27
C VAL A 4 0.15 10.82 -11.16
N GLU A 5 -0.87 10.05 -11.50
CA GLU A 5 -2.27 10.41 -11.33
C GLU A 5 -2.83 9.71 -10.10
N THR A 6 -3.80 10.34 -9.44
CA THR A 6 -4.42 9.80 -8.23
C THR A 6 -5.92 10.02 -8.25
N ILE A 7 -6.67 9.01 -7.77
CA ILE A 7 -8.13 9.03 -7.67
C ILE A 7 -8.60 8.04 -6.60
N PRO A 8 -9.65 8.37 -5.81
CA PRO A 8 -10.32 7.34 -5.02
C PRO A 8 -10.85 6.22 -5.94
N TYR A 9 -10.49 4.97 -5.67
CA TYR A 9 -10.82 3.84 -6.57
C TYR A 9 -12.32 3.72 -6.85
N GLN A 10 -13.16 3.94 -5.84
CA GLN A 10 -14.61 3.86 -5.98
C GLN A 10 -15.16 4.92 -6.94
N GLN A 11 -14.48 6.07 -7.08
CA GLN A 11 -14.85 7.18 -7.97
C GLN A 11 -14.18 7.06 -9.35
N ALA A 12 -13.28 6.12 -9.54
CA ALA A 12 -12.59 5.94 -10.81
C ALA A 12 -13.59 5.52 -11.91
N PRO A 13 -13.50 6.13 -13.11
CA PRO A 13 -14.27 5.67 -14.26
C PRO A 13 -13.98 4.18 -14.56
N LEU A 14 -15.00 3.46 -15.07
CA LEU A 14 -14.87 2.04 -15.40
C LEU A 14 -13.66 1.75 -16.29
N LYS A 15 -13.36 2.63 -17.25
CA LYS A 15 -12.17 2.52 -18.09
C LYS A 15 -10.86 2.46 -17.28
N ILE A 16 -10.73 3.29 -16.24
CA ILE A 16 -9.54 3.31 -15.39
C ILE A 16 -9.47 2.03 -14.54
N LYS A 17 -10.60 1.60 -13.96
CA LYS A 17 -10.67 0.33 -13.21
C LYS A 17 -10.26 -0.85 -14.08
N ASN A 18 -10.75 -0.93 -15.33
CA ASN A 18 -10.39 -1.99 -16.25
C ASN A 18 -8.88 -1.98 -16.57
N LEU A 19 -8.28 -0.80 -16.82
CA LEU A 19 -6.85 -0.69 -17.08
C LEU A 19 -5.99 -1.07 -15.86
N ILE A 20 -6.47 -0.78 -14.63
CA ILE A 20 -5.84 -1.25 -13.39
C ILE A 20 -5.89 -2.78 -13.34
N ASN A 21 -7.05 -3.37 -13.57
CA ASN A 21 -7.22 -4.83 -13.58
C ASN A 21 -6.32 -5.49 -14.64
N GLU A 22 -6.27 -4.95 -15.87
CA GLU A 22 -5.37 -5.43 -16.92
C GLU A 22 -3.91 -5.46 -16.46
N LEU A 23 -3.42 -4.39 -15.84
CA LEU A 23 -2.06 -4.37 -15.28
C LEU A 23 -1.87 -5.45 -14.22
N LEU A 24 -2.80 -5.54 -13.25
CA LEU A 24 -2.68 -6.48 -12.13
C LEU A 24 -2.74 -7.93 -12.61
N GLN A 25 -3.55 -8.25 -13.61
CA GLN A 25 -3.62 -9.57 -14.24
C GLN A 25 -2.32 -9.96 -14.95
N VAL A 26 -1.60 -9.01 -15.53
CA VAL A 26 -0.26 -9.27 -16.10
C VAL A 26 0.77 -9.61 -15.02
N ILE A 27 0.70 -8.96 -13.86
CA ILE A 27 1.68 -9.13 -12.78
C ILE A 27 1.32 -10.32 -11.87
N TRP A 28 0.03 -10.48 -11.55
CA TRP A 28 -0.51 -11.56 -10.73
C TRP A 28 -1.72 -12.17 -11.42
N PRO A 29 -1.51 -13.08 -12.37
CA PRO A 29 -2.62 -13.78 -13.02
C PRO A 29 -3.50 -14.50 -12.00
N THR A 30 -4.79 -14.26 -12.04
CA THR A 30 -5.80 -14.94 -11.23
C THR A 30 -6.84 -15.58 -12.14
N GLU A 31 -7.48 -16.66 -11.69
CA GLU A 31 -8.53 -17.34 -12.45
C GLU A 31 -9.87 -16.58 -12.44
N ASN A 32 -9.99 -15.55 -11.59
CA ASN A 32 -11.22 -14.79 -11.43
C ASN A 32 -11.06 -13.37 -12.00
N ASP A 33 -12.04 -12.91 -12.78
CA ASP A 33 -12.22 -11.52 -13.22
C ASP A 33 -12.72 -10.62 -12.07
N SER A 34 -12.08 -10.72 -10.91
CA SER A 34 -12.44 -9.89 -9.77
C SER A 34 -11.95 -8.45 -9.95
N GLU A 35 -12.70 -7.48 -9.41
CA GLU A 35 -12.21 -6.10 -9.32
C GLU A 35 -10.90 -6.04 -8.50
N ALA A 36 -10.03 -5.09 -8.84
CA ALA A 36 -8.73 -4.90 -8.14
C ALA A 36 -8.89 -4.69 -6.63
N HIS A 37 -10.01 -4.12 -6.20
CA HIS A 37 -10.34 -3.88 -4.80
C HIS A 37 -11.81 -4.12 -4.54
N GLU A 38 -12.11 -4.72 -3.40
CA GLU A 38 -13.48 -4.93 -2.92
C GLU A 38 -14.19 -3.58 -2.71
N SER A 39 -15.50 -3.55 -2.97
CA SER A 39 -16.31 -2.33 -2.94
C SER A 39 -16.46 -1.71 -1.55
N ASN A 40 -16.27 -2.49 -0.48
CA ASN A 40 -16.32 -2.06 0.92
C ASN A 40 -15.04 -1.42 1.42
N LEU A 41 -13.93 -1.48 0.66
CA LEU A 41 -12.65 -0.87 1.04
C LEU A 41 -12.59 0.60 0.63
N ILE A 42 -12.00 1.43 1.49
CA ILE A 42 -11.68 2.82 1.16
C ILE A 42 -10.27 2.83 0.57
N VAL A 43 -10.19 3.03 -0.75
CA VAL A 43 -8.93 2.90 -1.49
C VAL A 43 -8.59 4.18 -2.23
N GLN A 44 -7.37 4.67 -2.06
CA GLN A 44 -6.78 5.73 -2.88
C GLN A 44 -5.83 5.09 -3.88
N SER A 45 -6.10 5.29 -5.16
CA SER A 45 -5.29 4.78 -6.28
C SER A 45 -4.24 5.78 -6.75
N PHE A 46 -3.07 5.28 -7.11
CA PHE A 46 -1.97 6.02 -7.73
C PHE A 46 -1.51 5.26 -8.96
N TYR A 47 -1.45 5.92 -10.11
CA TYR A 47 -1.08 5.25 -11.35
C TYR A 47 -0.31 6.15 -12.31
N VAL A 48 0.46 5.53 -13.19
CA VAL A 48 1.10 6.17 -14.34
C VAL A 48 0.54 5.58 -15.62
N MET A 49 0.08 6.46 -16.50
CA MET A 49 -0.44 6.09 -17.81
C MET A 49 0.55 6.50 -18.91
N ILE A 50 0.83 5.57 -19.83
CA ILE A 50 1.63 5.78 -21.05
C ILE A 50 0.90 5.09 -22.19
N ASP A 51 0.75 5.79 -23.31
CA ASP A 51 0.08 5.27 -24.52
C ASP A 51 -1.28 4.60 -24.22
N SER A 52 -2.10 5.28 -23.42
CA SER A 52 -3.44 4.83 -23.01
C SER A 52 -3.46 3.53 -22.19
N LYS A 53 -2.34 3.09 -21.63
CA LYS A 53 -2.22 1.94 -20.74
C LYS A 53 -1.71 2.39 -19.37
N ILE A 54 -2.23 1.78 -18.31
CA ILE A 54 -1.63 1.93 -16.97
C ILE A 54 -0.40 1.00 -16.92
N VAL A 55 0.77 1.60 -16.78
CA VAL A 55 2.06 0.89 -16.78
C VAL A 55 2.61 0.66 -15.37
N SER A 56 2.10 1.41 -14.39
CA SER A 56 2.44 1.22 -12.99
C SER A 56 1.29 1.68 -12.10
N TYR A 57 1.11 0.99 -10.98
CA TYR A 57 0.01 1.19 -10.03
C TYR A 57 0.47 0.96 -8.60
N ALA A 58 -0.16 1.65 -7.66
CA ALA A 58 -0.18 1.35 -6.23
C ALA A 58 -1.49 1.81 -5.62
N ALA A 59 -1.92 1.15 -4.57
CA ALA A 59 -3.09 1.51 -3.78
C ALA A 59 -2.71 1.82 -2.33
N VAL A 60 -3.45 2.73 -1.71
CA VAL A 60 -3.47 2.91 -0.26
C VAL A 60 -4.86 2.53 0.24
N ILE A 61 -4.94 1.45 0.99
CA ILE A 61 -6.16 1.00 1.66
C ILE A 61 -6.22 1.68 3.03
N GLN A 62 -7.29 2.42 3.28
CA GLN A 62 -7.48 3.13 4.55
C GLN A 62 -8.30 2.27 5.52
N VAL A 63 -7.77 2.10 6.72
CA VAL A 63 -8.42 1.33 7.79
C VAL A 63 -8.35 2.10 9.11
N LYS A 64 -9.35 1.96 9.96
CA LYS A 64 -9.32 2.44 11.34
C LYS A 64 -8.94 1.29 12.26
N VAL A 65 -7.97 1.52 13.12
CA VAL A 65 -7.52 0.55 14.12
C VAL A 65 -7.53 1.15 15.51
N ILE A 66 -7.75 0.32 16.53
CA ILE A 66 -7.65 0.71 17.94
C ILE A 66 -6.43 0.02 18.53
N ILE A 67 -5.47 0.82 18.99
CA ILE A 67 -4.27 0.34 19.69
C ILE A 67 -4.30 0.95 21.09
N LYS A 68 -4.35 0.11 22.14
CA LYS A 68 -4.44 0.55 23.55
C LYS A 68 -5.46 1.67 23.74
N GLU A 69 -6.70 1.40 23.36
CA GLU A 69 -7.86 2.30 23.48
C GLU A 69 -7.80 3.59 22.65
N LYS A 70 -6.76 3.78 21.84
CA LYS A 70 -6.61 4.94 20.94
C LYS A 70 -6.94 4.58 19.51
N LEU A 71 -7.82 5.35 18.89
CA LEU A 71 -8.22 5.17 17.49
C LEU A 71 -7.18 5.81 16.55
N TYR A 72 -6.72 5.07 15.56
CA TYR A 72 -5.81 5.56 14.50
C TYR A 72 -6.42 5.32 13.12
N GLN A 73 -6.20 6.28 12.21
CA GLN A 73 -6.40 6.10 10.78
C GLN A 73 -5.10 5.59 10.19
N ILE A 74 -5.10 4.40 9.60
CA ILE A 74 -3.91 3.84 8.97
C ILE A 74 -4.04 3.70 7.47
N GLY A 75 -2.91 3.70 6.76
CA GLY A 75 -2.81 3.42 5.33
C GLY A 75 -2.01 2.15 5.07
N GLY A 76 -2.64 1.14 4.47
CA GLY A 76 -1.96 -0.06 3.97
C GLY A 76 -1.52 0.15 2.52
N LEU A 77 -0.22 0.21 2.24
CA LEU A 77 0.27 0.21 0.85
C LEU A 77 0.06 -1.17 0.23
N SER A 78 -0.60 -1.23 -0.90
CA SER A 78 -1.02 -2.47 -1.56
C SER A 78 -0.88 -2.40 -3.07
N CYS A 79 -0.89 -3.55 -3.73
CA CYS A 79 -0.93 -3.71 -5.19
C CYS A 79 0.15 -2.90 -5.93
N VAL A 80 1.37 -2.81 -5.38
CA VAL A 80 2.47 -2.09 -6.03
C VAL A 80 2.96 -2.88 -7.23
N ALA A 81 2.59 -2.46 -8.41
CA ALA A 81 2.84 -3.15 -9.68
C ALA A 81 3.45 -2.22 -10.71
N THR A 82 4.35 -2.74 -11.54
CA THR A 82 4.90 -2.05 -12.71
C THR A 82 5.17 -3.07 -13.80
N LEU A 83 4.66 -2.83 -15.01
CA LEU A 83 4.91 -3.70 -16.16
C LEU A 83 6.41 -3.96 -16.34
N PRO A 84 6.85 -5.19 -16.65
CA PRO A 84 8.27 -5.53 -16.79
C PRO A 84 9.04 -4.61 -17.72
N SER A 85 8.46 -4.21 -18.86
CA SER A 85 9.06 -3.30 -19.83
C SER A 85 9.26 -1.86 -19.31
N PHE A 86 8.63 -1.50 -18.20
CA PHE A 86 8.70 -0.16 -17.58
C PHE A 86 9.43 -0.16 -16.22
N GLN A 87 9.94 -1.32 -15.80
CA GLN A 87 10.73 -1.41 -14.56
C GLN A 87 12.11 -0.74 -14.72
N ARG A 88 12.75 -0.45 -13.58
CA ARG A 88 14.08 0.20 -13.50
C ARG A 88 14.19 1.58 -14.14
N GLN A 89 13.06 2.22 -14.45
CA GLN A 89 12.98 3.57 -15.02
C GLN A 89 12.56 4.63 -13.98
N GLY A 90 12.52 4.25 -12.69
CA GLY A 90 12.14 5.16 -11.59
C GLY A 90 10.63 5.38 -11.45
N ILE A 91 9.77 4.72 -12.25
CA ILE A 91 8.32 4.91 -12.24
C ILE A 91 7.74 4.45 -10.90
N SER A 92 8.07 3.23 -10.45
CA SER A 92 7.61 2.69 -9.17
C SER A 92 8.01 3.59 -7.99
N SER A 93 9.25 4.11 -7.99
CA SER A 93 9.71 5.02 -6.94
C SER A 93 8.89 6.31 -6.88
N LYS A 94 8.47 6.86 -8.03
CA LYS A 94 7.61 8.05 -8.09
C LYS A 94 6.20 7.76 -7.56
N ILE A 95 5.63 6.60 -7.90
CA ILE A 95 4.33 6.20 -7.37
C ILE A 95 4.39 6.03 -5.85
N ILE A 96 5.41 5.35 -5.32
CA ILE A 96 5.59 5.18 -3.88
C ILE A 96 5.78 6.53 -3.19
N ALA A 97 6.58 7.43 -3.75
CA ALA A 97 6.74 8.78 -3.20
C ALA A 97 5.41 9.54 -3.16
N SER A 98 4.60 9.47 -4.24
CA SER A 98 3.28 10.12 -4.29
C SER A 98 2.30 9.52 -3.29
N ALA A 99 2.23 8.19 -3.19
CA ALA A 99 1.39 7.50 -2.21
C ALA A 99 1.80 7.84 -0.77
N THR A 100 3.11 7.89 -0.51
CA THR A 100 3.66 8.25 0.80
C THR A 100 3.33 9.70 1.16
N SER A 101 3.50 10.63 0.22
CA SER A 101 3.14 12.05 0.45
C SER A 101 1.65 12.21 0.72
N TRP A 102 0.79 11.50 0.00
CA TRP A 102 -0.63 11.52 0.26
C TRP A 102 -0.95 10.98 1.68
N MET A 103 -0.28 9.91 2.13
CA MET A 103 -0.47 9.37 3.48
C MET A 103 -0.04 10.36 4.57
N GLU A 104 0.98 11.20 4.35
CA GLU A 104 1.41 12.23 5.30
C GLU A 104 0.27 13.18 5.69
N ASP A 105 -0.64 13.45 4.75
CA ASP A 105 -1.77 14.36 4.96
C ASP A 105 -3.08 13.66 5.39
N ASN A 106 -3.17 12.34 5.24
CA ASN A 106 -4.46 11.64 5.32
C ASN A 106 -4.53 10.53 6.38
N VAL A 107 -3.40 10.06 6.91
CA VAL A 107 -3.39 8.96 7.89
C VAL A 107 -2.40 9.21 9.02
N ASP A 108 -2.59 8.53 10.15
CA ASP A 108 -1.69 8.66 11.31
C ASP A 108 -0.35 7.94 11.08
N PHE A 109 -0.40 6.76 10.45
CA PHE A 109 0.79 6.02 10.01
C PHE A 109 0.43 5.08 8.86
N GLY A 110 1.44 4.69 8.12
CA GLY A 110 1.32 3.69 7.06
C GLY A 110 2.03 2.39 7.45
N VAL A 111 1.49 1.27 6.98
CA VAL A 111 2.06 -0.06 7.23
C VAL A 111 1.75 -1.02 6.09
N PHE A 112 2.68 -1.91 5.77
CA PHE A 112 2.49 -2.98 4.78
C PHE A 112 3.59 -4.04 4.95
N THR A 113 3.49 -5.14 4.21
CA THR A 113 4.55 -6.15 4.12
C THR A 113 5.21 -6.15 2.75
N CYS A 114 6.48 -6.47 2.72
CA CYS A 114 7.22 -6.74 1.49
C CYS A 114 8.20 -7.92 1.68
N THR A 115 8.68 -8.48 0.58
CA THR A 115 9.77 -9.46 0.62
C THR A 115 11.08 -8.79 1.03
N PRO A 116 12.02 -9.50 1.68
CA PRO A 116 13.26 -8.92 2.21
C PRO A 116 14.09 -8.14 1.17
N ASN A 117 14.09 -8.59 -0.08
CA ASN A 117 14.83 -7.93 -1.19
C ASN A 117 14.26 -6.58 -1.62
N LEU A 118 13.07 -6.19 -1.17
CA LEU A 118 12.42 -4.92 -1.49
C LEU A 118 12.56 -3.86 -0.38
N VAL A 119 13.11 -4.20 0.78
CA VAL A 119 13.28 -3.27 1.90
C VAL A 119 14.02 -1.99 1.49
N ASP A 120 15.18 -2.14 0.84
CA ASP A 120 15.98 -1.01 0.37
C ASP A 120 15.24 -0.14 -0.66
N PHE A 121 14.45 -0.76 -1.52
CA PHE A 121 13.63 -0.05 -2.49
C PHE A 121 12.62 0.87 -1.79
N TYR A 122 11.84 0.33 -0.85
CA TYR A 122 10.84 1.11 -0.12
C TYR A 122 11.47 2.17 0.80
N TYR A 123 12.61 1.87 1.42
CA TYR A 123 13.36 2.86 2.19
C TYR A 123 13.78 4.05 1.31
N LYS A 124 14.34 3.79 0.13
CA LYS A 124 14.79 4.84 -0.80
C LYS A 124 13.62 5.62 -1.38
N ALA A 125 12.54 4.95 -1.76
CA ALA A 125 11.39 5.56 -2.43
C ALA A 125 10.49 6.39 -1.50
N GLY A 126 10.35 6.02 -0.22
CA GLY A 126 9.39 6.65 0.69
C GLY A 126 9.83 6.72 2.15
N LYS A 127 11.12 6.43 2.47
CA LYS A 127 11.64 6.40 3.85
C LYS A 127 10.91 5.43 4.79
N TRP A 128 10.37 4.36 4.22
CA TRP A 128 9.75 3.28 4.96
C TRP A 128 10.80 2.50 5.76
N LYS A 129 10.49 2.17 7.01
CA LYS A 129 11.43 1.47 7.90
C LYS A 129 10.95 0.04 8.17
N PRO A 130 11.85 -0.96 8.20
CA PRO A 130 11.50 -2.30 8.62
C PRO A 130 11.19 -2.31 10.13
N MET A 131 10.16 -3.08 10.52
CA MET A 131 9.74 -3.29 11.90
C MET A 131 9.86 -4.77 12.26
N THR A 132 10.44 -5.05 13.44
CA THR A 132 10.62 -6.42 13.95
C THR A 132 9.56 -6.82 14.96
N ASN A 133 8.92 -5.85 15.60
CA ASN A 133 7.99 -6.09 16.71
C ASN A 133 6.52 -5.80 16.33
N VAL A 134 6.26 -5.46 15.07
CA VAL A 134 4.89 -5.26 14.57
C VAL A 134 4.45 -6.50 13.83
N ILE A 135 3.28 -7.00 14.19
CA ILE A 135 2.64 -8.14 13.52
C ILE A 135 1.38 -7.62 12.83
N LEU A 136 1.26 -7.86 11.53
CA LEU A 136 0.03 -7.59 10.77
C LEU A 136 -0.82 -8.85 10.71
N VAL A 137 -2.11 -8.70 10.97
CA VAL A 137 -3.11 -9.78 10.93
C VAL A 137 -4.26 -9.37 10.02
N ALA A 138 -4.65 -10.26 9.11
CA ALA A 138 -5.66 -9.94 8.10
C ALA A 138 -7.06 -9.65 8.69
N ASN A 139 -7.42 -10.34 9.78
CA ASN A 139 -8.68 -10.18 10.51
C ASN A 139 -8.57 -10.77 11.92
N HIS A 140 -9.67 -10.82 12.67
CA HIS A 140 -9.72 -11.37 14.03
C HIS A 140 -9.97 -12.88 14.12
N ASP A 141 -10.00 -13.60 13.01
CA ASP A 141 -10.21 -15.06 13.00
C ASP A 141 -8.97 -15.80 13.48
N LYS A 142 -9.18 -16.97 14.13
CA LYS A 142 -8.08 -17.76 14.70
C LYS A 142 -7.04 -18.22 13.67
N ASP A 143 -7.48 -18.42 12.43
CA ASP A 143 -6.66 -18.89 11.30
C ASP A 143 -6.31 -17.75 10.33
N ALA A 144 -6.44 -16.49 10.76
CA ALA A 144 -6.13 -15.32 9.94
C ALA A 144 -4.68 -15.33 9.47
N LEU A 145 -4.45 -14.93 8.21
CA LEU A 145 -3.11 -14.70 7.70
C LEU A 145 -2.40 -13.66 8.58
N SER A 146 -1.20 -14.02 9.04
CA SER A 146 -0.37 -13.18 9.89
C SER A 146 1.03 -13.05 9.30
N SER A 147 1.60 -11.86 9.39
CA SER A 147 2.97 -11.59 8.92
C SER A 147 4.03 -12.45 9.63
N ILE A 148 3.74 -12.95 10.84
CA ILE A 148 4.68 -13.78 11.60
C ILE A 148 4.93 -15.15 10.93
N ASN A 149 3.98 -15.64 10.15
CA ASN A 149 4.03 -16.95 9.49
C ASN A 149 4.46 -16.85 8.02
N LEU A 150 4.82 -15.67 7.56
CA LEU A 150 5.21 -15.39 6.18
C LEU A 150 6.67 -14.93 6.12
N ASP A 151 7.38 -15.26 5.05
CA ASP A 151 8.72 -14.71 4.77
C ASP A 151 8.61 -13.28 4.23
N VAL A 152 8.16 -12.37 5.10
CA VAL A 152 7.96 -10.96 4.78
C VAL A 152 8.50 -10.05 5.88
N ILE A 153 8.83 -8.84 5.49
CA ILE A 153 9.21 -7.76 6.41
C ILE A 153 8.04 -6.76 6.51
N VAL A 154 7.65 -6.44 7.73
CA VAL A 154 6.70 -5.36 7.98
C VAL A 154 7.42 -4.03 7.80
N MET A 155 6.91 -3.18 6.93
CA MET A 155 7.39 -1.82 6.68
C MET A 155 6.43 -0.82 7.29
N MET A 156 6.94 0.21 8.01
CA MET A 156 6.11 1.23 8.65
C MET A 156 6.70 2.62 8.47
N ARG A 157 5.81 3.62 8.44
CA ARG A 157 6.17 5.03 8.56
C ARG A 157 5.09 5.79 9.33
N ILE A 158 5.51 6.54 10.35
CA ILE A 158 4.64 7.36 11.19
C ILE A 158 4.57 8.77 10.60
N PHE A 159 3.38 9.34 10.54
CA PHE A 159 3.11 10.66 9.94
C PHE A 159 2.57 11.66 10.95
N SER A 160 1.55 11.30 11.74
CA SER A 160 0.92 12.25 12.67
C SER A 160 1.70 12.42 13.97
N LYS A 161 1.59 13.62 14.59
CA LYS A 161 2.15 13.88 15.92
C LYS A 161 1.58 12.96 16.99
N LYS A 162 0.29 12.60 16.87
CA LYS A 162 -0.40 11.65 17.74
C LYS A 162 0.25 10.27 17.70
N ALA A 163 0.49 9.75 16.49
CA ALA A 163 1.14 8.45 16.32
C ALA A 163 2.62 8.50 16.73
N LEU A 164 3.30 9.61 16.48
CA LEU A 164 4.70 9.79 16.92
C LEU A 164 4.83 9.77 18.44
N TYR A 165 3.93 10.45 19.15
CA TYR A 165 3.90 10.46 20.63
C TYR A 165 3.68 9.05 21.22
N ASN A 166 2.90 8.21 20.54
CA ASN A 166 2.60 6.85 20.96
C ASN A 166 3.39 5.79 20.16
N SER A 167 4.52 6.17 19.58
CA SER A 167 5.26 5.29 18.64
C SER A 167 5.73 3.98 19.27
N GLU A 168 6.13 3.99 20.55
CA GLU A 168 6.54 2.78 21.26
C GLU A 168 5.39 1.76 21.38
N GLU A 169 4.17 2.23 21.64
CA GLU A 169 2.99 1.38 21.71
C GLU A 169 2.65 0.80 20.33
N ILE A 170 2.69 1.63 19.28
CA ILE A 170 2.38 1.25 17.90
C ILE A 170 3.40 0.23 17.37
N THR A 171 4.70 0.48 17.59
CA THR A 171 5.77 -0.38 17.06
C THR A 171 5.95 -1.71 17.83
N ASN A 172 5.15 -1.95 18.86
CA ASN A 172 5.07 -3.22 19.59
C ASN A 172 3.64 -3.80 19.59
N SER A 173 2.88 -3.56 18.52
CA SER A 173 1.47 -3.95 18.43
C SER A 173 1.23 -5.07 17.41
N ILE A 174 0.10 -5.76 17.61
CA ILE A 174 -0.56 -6.56 16.58
C ILE A 174 -1.59 -5.65 15.90
N ILE A 175 -1.52 -5.50 14.59
CA ILE A 175 -2.32 -4.60 13.77
C ILE A 175 -3.06 -5.38 12.69
#